data_feb6c8be9aa9d12f8a4a786bfeb8a676
#
_entry.id   feb6c8be9aa9d12f8a4a786bfeb8a676
#
_cell.length_a   1.000
_cell.length_b   1.000
_cell.length_c   1.000
_cell.angle_alpha   90.00
_cell.angle_beta   90.00
_cell.angle_gamma   90.00
#
_symmetry.space_group_name_H-M   'P 1'
#
loop_
_entity.id
_entity.type
_entity.pdbx_description
1 polymer ?
#
loop_
_entity_poly.entity_id
_entity_poly.type
_entity_poly.pdbx_seq_one_letter_code
_entity_poly.pdbx_strand_id
1 'polypeptide(L)'
;MSKLLIPVDFSENARVAADYAAQIVQHTDDEITLFHSFTSHVNKFANAKHLVDPTEEEAHAKMQSLVAELLQKYPSIKISTLFANGILSESLEKQEIKDSYQTVIMGTKGATGLESVLIGSNTYDVIKESRIPVLAVPKNAIKLKKDNIALLTNFKPGELEVLKQAIPLYGKNFHLQLIHINKNELDINILDDKLKKWIEQIVVETGIEDISYIVKSPSYFAGSRENIANGIHTIIRDEDIDVILITKSRKTFFQNIFTENIVKHMAFEIEVPNFFGRVE
;
A
#
# COMPACT_ATOMS: atom_id res chain seq x y z
N MET A 1 18.91 6.56 -6.17
CA MET A 1 17.84 7.11 -7.04
C MET A 1 16.86 5.98 -7.28
N SER A 2 15.73 6.05 -6.63
CA SER A 2 14.67 5.04 -6.74
C SER A 2 13.63 5.51 -7.75
N LYS A 3 12.86 4.57 -8.31
CA LYS A 3 11.76 4.88 -9.21
C LYS A 3 10.45 4.36 -8.62
N LEU A 4 9.46 5.23 -8.55
CA LEU A 4 8.11 4.92 -8.11
C LEU A 4 7.17 4.86 -9.31
N LEU A 5 6.36 3.82 -9.41
CA LEU A 5 5.39 3.65 -10.49
C LEU A 5 3.99 3.98 -9.98
N ILE A 6 3.31 4.90 -10.65
CA ILE A 6 1.99 5.36 -10.25
C ILE A 6 1.00 5.06 -11.37
N PRO A 7 0.24 3.95 -11.27
CA PRO A 7 -0.85 3.67 -12.18
C PRO A 7 -1.94 4.73 -12.08
N VAL A 8 -2.34 5.31 -13.22
CA VAL A 8 -3.35 6.36 -13.28
C VAL A 8 -4.45 6.02 -14.28
N ASP A 9 -5.70 6.11 -13.82
CA ASP A 9 -6.93 6.04 -14.62
C ASP A 9 -7.61 7.43 -14.73
N PHE A 10 -6.88 8.47 -14.34
CA PHE A 10 -7.31 9.87 -14.28
C PHE A 10 -8.45 10.17 -13.32
N SER A 11 -8.85 9.21 -12.48
CA SER A 11 -9.79 9.41 -11.38
C SER A 11 -9.20 10.32 -10.29
N GLU A 12 -10.07 10.85 -9.43
CA GLU A 12 -9.64 11.63 -8.26
C GLU A 12 -8.73 10.83 -7.33
N ASN A 13 -9.03 9.54 -7.14
CA ASN A 13 -8.18 8.66 -6.32
C ASN A 13 -6.78 8.47 -6.90
N ALA A 14 -6.67 8.32 -8.23
CA ALA A 14 -5.37 8.24 -8.89
C ALA A 14 -4.59 9.55 -8.78
N ARG A 15 -5.27 10.71 -8.84
CA ARG A 15 -4.66 12.03 -8.61
C ARG A 15 -4.13 12.18 -7.19
N VAL A 16 -4.92 11.74 -6.18
CA VAL A 16 -4.47 11.74 -4.78
C VAL A 16 -3.24 10.84 -4.59
N ALA A 17 -3.22 9.66 -5.20
CA ALA A 17 -2.06 8.77 -5.12
C ALA A 17 -0.81 9.38 -5.80
N ALA A 18 -0.97 10.04 -6.94
CA ALA A 18 0.11 10.73 -7.62
C ALA A 18 0.63 11.95 -6.81
N ASP A 19 -0.26 12.70 -6.19
CA ASP A 19 0.10 13.81 -5.30
C ASP A 19 0.82 13.30 -4.03
N TYR A 20 0.36 12.20 -3.45
CA TYR A 20 1.01 11.55 -2.30
C TYR A 20 2.43 11.07 -2.67
N ALA A 21 2.61 10.47 -3.84
CA ALA A 21 3.92 10.08 -4.36
C ALA A 21 4.84 11.30 -4.56
N ALA A 22 4.30 12.40 -5.09
CA ALA A 22 5.04 13.65 -5.26
C ALA A 22 5.53 14.20 -3.92
N GLN A 23 4.69 14.15 -2.87
CA GLN A 23 5.09 14.54 -1.52
C GLN A 23 6.20 13.66 -0.94
N ILE A 24 6.24 12.37 -1.27
CA ILE A 24 7.34 11.47 -0.86
C ILE A 24 8.66 11.91 -1.49
N VAL A 25 8.67 12.20 -2.79
CA VAL A 25 9.92 12.42 -3.54
C VAL A 25 10.38 13.87 -3.61
N GLN A 26 9.56 14.85 -3.18
CA GLN A 26 9.84 16.28 -3.34
C GLN A 26 11.18 16.76 -2.75
N HIS A 27 11.74 16.01 -1.82
CA HIS A 27 13.01 16.32 -1.15
C HIS A 27 14.08 15.23 -1.36
N THR A 28 13.90 14.38 -2.37
CA THR A 28 14.83 13.30 -2.73
C THR A 28 15.23 13.43 -4.20
N ASP A 29 16.18 12.60 -4.64
CA ASP A 29 16.56 12.47 -6.05
C ASP A 29 15.71 11.43 -6.80
N ASP A 30 14.67 10.89 -6.17
CA ASP A 30 13.85 9.82 -6.74
C ASP A 30 12.94 10.33 -7.85
N GLU A 31 12.48 9.43 -8.70
CA GLU A 31 11.68 9.70 -9.90
C GLU A 31 10.29 9.06 -9.77
N ILE A 32 9.28 9.78 -10.25
CA ILE A 32 7.93 9.27 -10.43
C ILE A 32 7.71 8.91 -11.89
N THR A 33 7.16 7.74 -12.17
CA THR A 33 6.63 7.39 -13.47
C THR A 33 5.11 7.25 -13.39
N LEU A 34 4.37 8.13 -14.04
CA LEU A 34 2.93 8.00 -14.21
C LEU A 34 2.65 6.96 -15.30
N PHE A 35 1.90 5.94 -14.97
CA PHE A 35 1.65 4.81 -15.85
C PHE A 35 0.16 4.68 -16.18
N HIS A 36 -0.19 4.64 -17.48
CA HIS A 36 -1.54 4.37 -17.92
C HIS A 36 -1.59 3.12 -18.79
N SER A 37 -2.54 2.22 -18.50
CA SER A 37 -2.75 0.98 -19.22
C SER A 37 -4.10 1.03 -19.95
N PHE A 38 -4.09 0.87 -21.28
CA PHE A 38 -5.30 0.80 -22.11
C PHE A 38 -5.88 -0.60 -22.09
N THR A 39 -7.11 -0.76 -21.59
CA THR A 39 -7.82 -2.05 -21.50
C THR A 39 -8.84 -2.27 -22.61
N SER A 40 -8.93 -1.38 -23.59
CA SER A 40 -10.00 -1.23 -24.57
C SER A 40 -10.35 -2.45 -25.43
N HIS A 41 -9.63 -3.56 -25.32
CA HIS A 41 -9.86 -4.74 -26.16
C HIS A 41 -10.41 -5.99 -25.46
N VAL A 42 -10.59 -5.99 -24.14
CA VAL A 42 -10.90 -7.23 -23.40
C VAL A 42 -12.39 -7.41 -23.09
N ASN A 43 -13.22 -6.37 -23.11
CA ASN A 43 -14.62 -6.47 -22.66
C ASN A 43 -15.69 -6.27 -23.75
N LYS A 44 -15.64 -7.04 -24.84
CA LYS A 44 -16.77 -7.10 -25.80
C LYS A 44 -18.03 -7.82 -25.25
N PHE A 45 -17.99 -8.39 -24.05
CA PHE A 45 -19.07 -9.20 -23.47
C PHE A 45 -19.60 -8.74 -22.11
N ALA A 46 -19.12 -7.67 -21.54
CA ALA A 46 -19.69 -7.15 -20.30
C ALA A 46 -20.75 -6.08 -20.62
N ASN A 47 -22.01 -6.36 -20.25
CA ASN A 47 -23.12 -5.41 -20.20
C ASN A 47 -22.92 -4.34 -19.12
N ALA A 48 -21.71 -3.82 -18.96
CA ALA A 48 -21.43 -2.71 -18.08
C ALA A 48 -21.70 -1.39 -18.83
N LYS A 49 -22.78 -0.74 -18.46
CA LYS A 49 -23.06 0.64 -18.87
C LYS A 49 -21.86 1.52 -18.52
N HIS A 50 -21.15 1.99 -19.56
CA HIS A 50 -20.42 3.23 -19.65
C HIS A 50 -19.24 3.47 -18.72
N LEU A 51 -18.10 2.85 -19.03
CA LEU A 51 -16.82 3.57 -19.00
C LEU A 51 -16.15 3.27 -20.33
N VAL A 52 -16.22 4.22 -21.23
CA VAL A 52 -15.41 4.22 -22.43
C VAL A 52 -14.01 4.59 -21.94
N ASP A 53 -13.03 3.70 -22.11
CA ASP A 53 -11.63 4.07 -21.93
C ASP A 53 -11.37 5.33 -22.79
N PRO A 54 -10.62 6.32 -22.25
CA PRO A 54 -10.29 7.49 -23.05
C PRO A 54 -9.58 7.06 -24.32
N THR A 55 -9.82 7.75 -25.40
CA THR A 55 -9.02 7.55 -26.60
C THR A 55 -7.54 7.76 -26.27
N GLU A 56 -6.63 7.22 -27.06
CA GLU A 56 -5.20 7.39 -26.84
C GLU A 56 -4.81 8.88 -26.77
N GLU A 57 -5.39 9.72 -27.65
CA GLU A 57 -5.17 11.17 -27.64
C GLU A 57 -5.69 11.84 -26.36
N GLU A 58 -6.87 11.45 -25.89
CA GLU A 58 -7.45 11.96 -24.63
C GLU A 58 -6.62 11.53 -23.43
N ALA A 59 -6.13 10.29 -23.42
CA ALA A 59 -5.27 9.80 -22.35
C ALA A 59 -3.93 10.55 -22.30
N HIS A 60 -3.30 10.81 -23.45
CA HIS A 60 -2.11 11.64 -23.54
C HIS A 60 -2.34 13.07 -23.06
N ALA A 61 -3.44 13.70 -23.46
CA ALA A 61 -3.79 15.05 -23.01
C ALA A 61 -4.02 15.12 -21.49
N LYS A 62 -4.77 14.16 -20.92
CA LYS A 62 -4.99 14.04 -19.47
C LYS A 62 -3.68 13.78 -18.70
N MET A 63 -2.79 12.98 -19.25
CA MET A 63 -1.49 12.72 -18.66
C MET A 63 -0.63 13.98 -18.62
N GLN A 64 -0.57 14.72 -19.70
CA GLN A 64 0.14 16.01 -19.76
C GLN A 64 -0.41 17.02 -18.74
N SER A 65 -1.75 17.10 -18.62
CA SER A 65 -2.40 17.95 -17.63
C SER A 65 -2.00 17.56 -16.20
N LEU A 66 -2.01 16.25 -15.88
CA LEU A 66 -1.64 15.76 -14.55
C LEU A 66 -0.15 16.04 -14.24
N VAL A 67 0.74 15.85 -15.22
CA VAL A 67 2.17 16.20 -15.08
C VAL A 67 2.32 17.70 -14.81
N ALA A 68 1.61 18.55 -15.56
CA ALA A 68 1.68 19.99 -15.36
C ALA A 68 1.18 20.42 -13.98
N GLU A 69 0.08 19.85 -13.50
CA GLU A 69 -0.46 20.08 -12.16
C GLU A 69 0.56 19.71 -11.06
N LEU A 70 1.17 18.55 -11.18
CA LEU A 70 2.17 18.08 -10.21
C LEU A 70 3.43 18.94 -10.23
N LEU A 71 3.94 19.31 -11.41
CA LEU A 71 5.13 20.17 -11.53
C LEU A 71 4.87 21.61 -11.07
N GLN A 72 3.64 22.11 -11.24
CA GLN A 72 3.25 23.41 -10.68
C GLN A 72 3.29 23.40 -9.15
N LYS A 73 2.85 22.29 -8.52
CA LYS A 73 2.79 22.15 -7.06
C LYS A 73 4.15 21.74 -6.47
N TYR A 74 4.93 20.93 -7.20
CA TYR A 74 6.21 20.36 -6.78
C TYR A 74 7.28 20.56 -7.88
N PRO A 75 7.85 21.76 -8.03
CA PRO A 75 8.72 22.08 -9.19
C PRO A 75 10.02 21.28 -9.28
N SER A 76 10.47 20.69 -8.18
CA SER A 76 11.76 19.97 -8.10
C SER A 76 11.67 18.48 -8.43
N ILE A 77 10.47 17.91 -8.52
CA ILE A 77 10.34 16.46 -8.73
C ILE A 77 10.63 16.06 -10.19
N LYS A 78 11.10 14.83 -10.36
CA LYS A 78 11.33 14.23 -11.68
C LYS A 78 10.14 13.34 -12.03
N ILE A 79 9.48 13.65 -13.15
CA ILE A 79 8.32 12.89 -13.63
C ILE A 79 8.58 12.37 -15.04
N SER A 80 8.37 11.08 -15.25
CA SER A 80 8.24 10.46 -16.57
C SER A 80 6.84 9.87 -16.76
N THR A 81 6.51 9.52 -17.98
CA THR A 81 5.21 8.92 -18.34
C THR A 81 5.41 7.64 -19.11
N LEU A 82 4.57 6.64 -18.86
CA LEU A 82 4.59 5.36 -19.52
C LEU A 82 3.17 4.94 -19.89
N PHE A 83 3.01 4.44 -21.12
CA PHE A 83 1.75 3.88 -21.60
C PHE A 83 1.95 2.44 -22.02
N ALA A 84 0.95 1.60 -21.76
CA ALA A 84 0.94 0.20 -22.20
C ALA A 84 -0.46 -0.24 -22.65
N ASN A 85 -0.52 -1.28 -23.46
CA ASN A 85 -1.76 -1.95 -23.79
C ASN A 85 -1.89 -3.23 -22.97
N GLY A 86 -3.09 -3.51 -22.44
CA GLY A 86 -3.42 -4.72 -21.71
C GLY A 86 -3.89 -4.48 -20.28
N ILE A 87 -3.99 -5.54 -19.52
CA ILE A 87 -4.42 -5.53 -18.12
C ILE A 87 -3.28 -4.98 -17.25
N LEU A 88 -3.64 -4.10 -16.31
CA LEU A 88 -2.67 -3.41 -15.44
C LEU A 88 -1.78 -4.41 -14.68
N SER A 89 -2.36 -5.40 -13.98
CA SER A 89 -1.60 -6.37 -13.20
C SER A 89 -0.62 -7.18 -14.06
N GLU A 90 -1.03 -7.60 -15.27
CA GLU A 90 -0.16 -8.29 -16.22
C GLU A 90 0.98 -7.41 -16.73
N SER A 91 0.70 -6.11 -16.94
CA SER A 91 1.71 -5.14 -17.38
C SER A 91 2.78 -4.93 -16.30
N LEU A 92 2.41 -4.94 -15.03
CA LEU A 92 3.33 -4.80 -13.90
C LEU A 92 4.23 -6.04 -13.70
N GLU A 93 3.81 -7.20 -14.18
CA GLU A 93 4.59 -8.45 -14.11
C GLU A 93 5.65 -8.58 -15.22
N LYS A 94 5.64 -7.71 -16.22
CA LYS A 94 6.70 -7.67 -17.24
C LYS A 94 8.03 -7.38 -16.57
N GLN A 95 9.08 -8.11 -16.99
CA GLN A 95 10.40 -8.02 -16.35
C GLN A 95 10.97 -6.60 -16.36
N GLU A 96 10.76 -5.87 -17.46
CA GLU A 96 11.21 -4.50 -17.66
C GLU A 96 10.64 -3.54 -16.61
N ILE A 97 9.41 -3.78 -16.15
CA ILE A 97 8.74 -2.96 -15.14
C ILE A 97 9.15 -3.41 -13.75
N LYS A 98 9.02 -4.69 -13.43
CA LYS A 98 9.23 -5.19 -12.07
C LYS A 98 10.66 -4.97 -11.56
N ASP A 99 11.65 -5.01 -12.46
CA ASP A 99 13.07 -4.84 -12.09
C ASP A 99 13.50 -3.35 -12.09
N SER A 100 12.64 -2.46 -12.59
CA SER A 100 12.93 -1.02 -12.72
C SER A 100 12.33 -0.16 -11.61
N TYR A 101 11.29 -0.63 -10.94
CA TYR A 101 10.56 0.16 -9.95
C TYR A 101 10.59 -0.46 -8.57
N GLN A 102 10.79 0.39 -7.58
CA GLN A 102 10.87 -0.01 -6.18
C GLN A 102 9.50 -0.21 -5.53
N THR A 103 8.53 0.62 -5.89
CA THR A 103 7.19 0.60 -5.31
C THR A 103 6.16 1.05 -6.33
N VAL A 104 5.03 0.38 -6.36
CA VAL A 104 3.81 0.84 -7.03
C VAL A 104 2.98 1.63 -6.02
N ILE A 105 2.61 2.89 -6.35
CA ILE A 105 1.75 3.72 -5.52
C ILE A 105 0.45 3.96 -6.28
N MET A 106 -0.68 3.56 -5.72
CA MET A 106 -1.95 3.66 -6.42
C MET A 106 -3.13 3.98 -5.52
N GLY A 107 -4.15 4.61 -6.08
CA GLY A 107 -5.39 4.89 -5.37
C GLY A 107 -6.16 3.60 -5.04
N THR A 108 -6.95 3.64 -3.98
CA THR A 108 -7.74 2.48 -3.55
C THR A 108 -8.97 2.23 -4.39
N LYS A 109 -9.44 3.22 -5.16
CA LYS A 109 -10.62 3.12 -6.04
C LYS A 109 -10.29 3.69 -7.41
N GLY A 110 -10.86 3.11 -8.47
CA GLY A 110 -10.77 3.63 -9.82
C GLY A 110 -11.96 4.53 -10.20
N ALA A 111 -12.04 4.89 -11.48
CA ALA A 111 -13.06 5.78 -12.06
C ALA A 111 -14.51 5.29 -11.89
N THR A 112 -14.75 4.01 -11.58
CA THR A 112 -16.09 3.44 -11.39
C THR A 112 -16.78 3.78 -10.08
N GLY A 113 -16.06 4.38 -9.13
CA GLY A 113 -16.49 5.07 -7.92
C GLY A 113 -17.83 4.68 -7.27
N LEU A 114 -18.08 3.40 -6.99
CA LEU A 114 -19.17 3.04 -6.08
C LEU A 114 -18.85 3.59 -4.69
N GLU A 115 -19.82 4.26 -4.06
CA GLU A 115 -19.65 4.94 -2.77
C GLU A 115 -19.37 4.00 -1.58
N SER A 116 -19.32 2.68 -1.80
CA SER A 116 -18.94 1.72 -0.77
C SER A 116 -17.43 1.77 -0.49
N VAL A 117 -17.06 1.52 0.75
CA VAL A 117 -15.68 1.55 1.30
C VAL A 117 -14.72 0.55 0.61
N LEU A 118 -15.16 -0.15 -0.42
CA LEU A 118 -14.46 -1.26 -1.06
C LEU A 118 -13.37 -0.79 -2.03
N ILE A 119 -12.22 -1.48 -1.99
CA ILE A 119 -11.12 -1.32 -2.95
C ILE A 119 -11.57 -1.66 -4.38
N GLY A 120 -11.05 -0.96 -5.37
CA GLY A 120 -11.26 -1.29 -6.78
C GLY A 120 -10.60 -2.62 -7.17
N SER A 121 -11.20 -3.31 -8.15
CA SER A 121 -10.68 -4.60 -8.64
C SER A 121 -9.21 -4.51 -9.10
N ASN A 122 -8.86 -3.48 -9.86
CA ASN A 122 -7.49 -3.28 -10.35
C ASN A 122 -6.49 -3.16 -9.18
N THR A 123 -6.83 -2.41 -8.13
CA THR A 123 -5.95 -2.24 -6.97
C THR A 123 -5.82 -3.56 -6.20
N TYR A 124 -6.91 -4.29 -6.03
CA TYR A 124 -6.88 -5.60 -5.40
C TYR A 124 -6.02 -6.60 -6.19
N ASP A 125 -6.18 -6.65 -7.52
CA ASP A 125 -5.41 -7.54 -8.38
C ASP A 125 -3.91 -7.20 -8.36
N VAL A 126 -3.57 -5.91 -8.37
CA VAL A 126 -2.18 -5.45 -8.23
C VAL A 126 -1.61 -5.82 -6.87
N ILE A 127 -2.33 -5.58 -5.77
CA ILE A 127 -1.89 -6.01 -4.44
C ILE A 127 -1.66 -7.51 -4.40
N LYS A 128 -2.54 -8.29 -4.98
CA LYS A 128 -2.47 -9.75 -4.99
C LYS A 128 -1.32 -10.28 -5.84
N GLU A 129 -1.13 -9.76 -7.04
CA GLU A 129 -0.29 -10.36 -8.08
C GLU A 129 1.09 -9.73 -8.20
N SER A 130 1.22 -8.42 -7.97
CA SER A 130 2.47 -7.69 -8.18
C SER A 130 3.63 -8.25 -7.37
N ARG A 131 4.77 -8.31 -8.02
CA ARG A 131 6.06 -8.61 -7.40
C ARG A 131 6.76 -7.38 -6.83
N ILE A 132 6.30 -6.21 -7.18
CA ILE A 132 6.74 -4.94 -6.62
C ILE A 132 5.91 -4.66 -5.36
N PRO A 133 6.49 -4.13 -4.28
CA PRO A 133 5.72 -3.62 -3.14
C PRO A 133 4.65 -2.61 -3.59
N VAL A 134 3.49 -2.64 -2.94
CA VAL A 134 2.35 -1.79 -3.33
C VAL A 134 1.94 -0.91 -2.16
N LEU A 135 1.92 0.40 -2.37
CA LEU A 135 1.33 1.37 -1.45
C LEU A 135 -0.05 1.77 -1.98
N ALA A 136 -1.09 1.33 -1.29
CA ALA A 136 -2.47 1.71 -1.59
C ALA A 136 -2.84 2.96 -0.79
N VAL A 137 -3.18 4.05 -1.49
CA VAL A 137 -3.43 5.38 -0.93
C VAL A 137 -4.92 5.68 -0.97
N PRO A 138 -5.60 5.84 0.17
CA PRO A 138 -7.01 6.19 0.19
C PRO A 138 -7.24 7.66 -0.17
N LYS A 139 -8.45 7.98 -0.64
CA LYS A 139 -8.83 9.32 -1.11
C LYS A 139 -8.63 10.43 -0.08
N ASN A 140 -8.75 10.13 1.20
CA ASN A 140 -8.58 11.07 2.31
C ASN A 140 -7.11 11.34 2.68
N ALA A 141 -6.15 10.60 2.13
CA ALA A 141 -4.72 10.80 2.38
C ALA A 141 -4.14 11.95 1.54
N ILE A 142 -4.67 13.16 1.75
CA ILE A 142 -4.28 14.37 0.99
C ILE A 142 -2.87 14.86 1.37
N LYS A 143 -2.45 14.62 2.62
CA LYS A 143 -1.13 15.00 3.13
C LYS A 143 -0.33 13.77 3.48
N LEU A 144 0.96 13.81 3.15
CA LEU A 144 1.91 12.82 3.64
C LEU A 144 2.06 12.97 5.15
N LYS A 145 1.54 12.00 5.88
CA LYS A 145 1.79 11.81 7.30
C LYS A 145 2.60 10.54 7.46
N LYS A 146 3.58 10.55 8.33
CA LYS A 146 4.50 9.44 8.54
C LYS A 146 5.15 9.43 9.93
N ASP A 147 4.51 10.10 10.87
CA ASP A 147 5.03 10.19 12.23
C ASP A 147 4.77 8.89 13.00
N ASN A 148 3.61 8.24 12.78
CA ASN A 148 3.21 7.00 13.41
C ASN A 148 2.98 5.91 12.34
N ILE A 149 3.89 4.96 12.24
CA ILE A 149 3.80 3.85 11.28
C ILE A 149 3.58 2.53 12.02
N ALA A 150 2.54 1.79 11.65
CA ALA A 150 2.27 0.48 12.25
C ALA A 150 2.82 -0.66 11.38
N LEU A 151 3.36 -1.70 12.03
CA LEU A 151 3.69 -2.97 11.42
C LEU A 151 2.83 -4.08 12.03
N LEU A 152 2.05 -4.78 11.19
CA LEU A 152 1.41 -6.03 11.62
C LEU A 152 2.46 -7.11 11.74
N THR A 153 2.67 -7.64 12.97
CA THR A 153 3.78 -8.57 13.24
C THR A 153 3.33 -9.90 13.82
N ASN A 154 4.04 -10.94 13.42
CA ASN A 154 4.03 -12.27 14.02
C ASN A 154 5.48 -12.78 14.26
N PHE A 155 6.42 -11.83 14.38
CA PHE A 155 7.84 -12.09 14.63
C PHE A 155 8.49 -12.93 13.53
N LYS A 156 8.19 -12.61 12.26
CA LYS A 156 8.74 -13.35 11.13
C LYS A 156 9.81 -12.53 10.41
N PRO A 157 10.91 -13.15 9.97
CA PRO A 157 12.00 -12.44 9.27
C PRO A 157 11.53 -11.62 8.06
N GLY A 158 10.49 -12.10 7.35
CA GLY A 158 9.93 -11.37 6.21
C GLY A 158 9.36 -9.99 6.56
N GLU A 159 8.98 -9.75 7.80
CA GLU A 159 8.47 -8.44 8.24
C GLU A 159 9.60 -7.39 8.30
N LEU A 160 10.85 -7.81 8.53
CA LEU A 160 12.01 -6.94 8.44
C LEU A 160 12.27 -6.48 7.00
N GLU A 161 12.05 -7.37 6.03
CA GLU A 161 12.16 -7.01 4.63
C GLU A 161 11.11 -5.97 4.24
N VAL A 162 9.91 -6.06 4.80
CA VAL A 162 8.85 -5.04 4.60
C VAL A 162 9.26 -3.69 5.17
N LEU A 163 9.85 -3.65 6.38
CA LEU A 163 10.40 -2.42 6.95
C LEU A 163 11.50 -1.83 6.07
N LYS A 164 12.45 -2.65 5.60
CA LYS A 164 13.51 -2.21 4.68
C LYS A 164 12.97 -1.66 3.37
N GLN A 165 11.88 -2.23 2.84
CA GLN A 165 11.20 -1.73 1.65
C GLN A 165 10.46 -0.40 1.88
N ALA A 166 9.97 -0.15 3.11
CA ALA A 166 9.26 1.07 3.46
C ALA A 166 10.20 2.25 3.78
N ILE A 167 11.41 1.98 4.30
CA ILE A 167 12.39 3.01 4.68
C ILE A 167 12.70 4.01 3.55
N PRO A 168 12.89 3.62 2.28
CA PRO A 168 13.12 4.57 1.20
C PRO A 168 11.97 5.57 0.99
N LEU A 169 10.73 5.20 1.35
CA LEU A 169 9.56 6.07 1.21
C LEU A 169 9.40 7.03 2.40
N TYR A 170 9.69 6.55 3.61
CA TYR A 170 9.33 7.26 4.84
C TYR A 170 10.52 7.72 5.67
N GLY A 171 11.72 7.23 5.36
CA GLY A 171 12.91 7.42 6.21
C GLY A 171 12.92 6.47 7.39
N LYS A 172 13.63 6.85 8.46
CA LYS A 172 13.75 6.05 9.70
C LYS A 172 13.24 6.80 10.93
N ASN A 173 12.99 8.10 10.79
CA ASN A 173 12.60 8.99 11.90
C ASN A 173 11.07 9.03 12.01
N PHE A 174 10.49 7.95 12.51
CA PHE A 174 9.08 7.82 12.82
C PHE A 174 8.91 6.89 14.03
N HIS A 175 7.78 7.00 14.72
CA HIS A 175 7.38 6.05 15.74
C HIS A 175 6.87 4.76 15.08
N LEU A 176 7.49 3.61 15.37
CA LEU A 176 7.07 2.30 14.88
C LEU A 176 6.19 1.60 15.90
N GLN A 177 4.91 1.45 15.60
CA GLN A 177 3.96 0.70 16.41
C GLN A 177 3.87 -0.74 15.94
N LEU A 178 4.36 -1.70 16.70
CA LEU A 178 4.18 -3.11 16.41
C LEU A 178 2.79 -3.57 16.88
N ILE A 179 1.99 -4.13 15.97
CA ILE A 179 0.66 -4.66 16.29
C ILE A 179 0.69 -6.17 16.18
N HIS A 180 0.52 -6.87 17.31
CA HIS A 180 0.45 -8.32 17.37
C HIS A 180 -0.89 -8.81 17.91
N ILE A 181 -1.46 -9.81 17.24
CA ILE A 181 -2.66 -10.51 17.72
C ILE A 181 -2.26 -11.89 18.25
N ASN A 182 -2.32 -12.04 19.56
CA ASN A 182 -1.92 -13.27 20.26
C ASN A 182 -2.98 -14.38 20.10
N LYS A 183 -3.12 -14.91 18.87
CA LYS A 183 -4.13 -15.93 18.55
C LYS A 183 -3.96 -17.24 19.32
N ASN A 184 -2.74 -17.56 19.71
CA ASN A 184 -2.42 -18.81 20.38
C ASN A 184 -2.45 -18.68 21.90
N GLU A 185 -2.93 -17.54 22.42
CA GLU A 185 -3.00 -17.25 23.85
C GLU A 185 -1.69 -17.58 24.59
N LEU A 186 -0.56 -17.24 23.96
CA LEU A 186 0.75 -17.42 24.57
C LEU A 186 0.82 -16.69 25.92
N ASP A 187 1.50 -17.31 26.87
CA ASP A 187 1.82 -16.68 28.15
C ASP A 187 2.49 -15.31 27.94
N ILE A 188 2.10 -14.35 28.78
CA ILE A 188 2.54 -12.96 28.65
C ILE A 188 4.06 -12.81 28.76
N ASN A 189 4.71 -13.62 29.60
CA ASN A 189 6.16 -13.56 29.77
C ASN A 189 6.89 -14.08 28.53
N ILE A 190 6.38 -15.17 27.93
CA ILE A 190 6.93 -15.74 26.69
C ILE A 190 6.78 -14.72 25.55
N LEU A 191 5.67 -14.02 25.51
CA LEU A 191 5.39 -13.03 24.48
C LEU A 191 6.28 -11.79 24.65
N ASP A 192 6.46 -11.32 25.88
CA ASP A 192 7.33 -10.19 26.20
C ASP A 192 8.79 -10.46 25.79
N ASP A 193 9.31 -11.65 26.10
CA ASP A 193 10.64 -12.07 25.67
C ASP A 193 10.79 -12.12 24.13
N LYS A 194 9.75 -12.56 23.42
CA LYS A 194 9.75 -12.55 21.96
C LYS A 194 9.74 -11.13 21.42
N LEU A 195 8.92 -10.25 21.98
CA LEU A 195 8.81 -8.84 21.58
C LEU A 195 10.15 -8.11 21.78
N LYS A 196 10.80 -8.29 22.94
CA LYS A 196 12.11 -7.68 23.21
C LYS A 196 13.15 -8.09 22.18
N LYS A 197 13.30 -9.40 21.92
CA LYS A 197 14.23 -9.91 20.91
C LYS A 197 13.89 -9.39 19.50
N TRP A 198 12.61 -9.27 19.19
CA TRP A 198 12.16 -8.77 17.89
C TRP A 198 12.48 -7.30 17.73
N ILE A 199 12.24 -6.48 18.75
CA ILE A 199 12.61 -5.05 18.77
C ILE A 199 14.12 -4.89 18.62
N GLU A 200 14.93 -5.65 19.38
CA GLU A 200 16.39 -5.62 19.23
C GLU A 200 16.82 -5.92 17.78
N GLN A 201 16.20 -6.93 17.16
CA GLN A 201 16.50 -7.28 15.78
C GLN A 201 16.10 -6.17 14.81
N ILE A 202 14.92 -5.54 14.98
CA ILE A 202 14.49 -4.39 14.17
C ILE A 202 15.50 -3.26 14.28
N VAL A 203 15.89 -2.89 15.50
CA VAL A 203 16.87 -1.80 15.74
C VAL A 203 18.19 -2.09 15.02
N VAL A 204 18.73 -3.30 15.18
CA VAL A 204 20.00 -3.69 14.58
C VAL A 204 19.94 -3.67 13.04
N GLU A 205 18.86 -4.19 12.45
CA GLU A 205 18.78 -4.37 11.00
C GLU A 205 18.29 -3.14 10.25
N THR A 206 17.51 -2.28 10.89
CA THR A 206 16.89 -1.12 10.23
C THR A 206 17.39 0.22 10.74
N GLY A 207 17.85 0.29 11.99
CA GLY A 207 18.20 1.52 12.69
C GLY A 207 16.99 2.36 13.10
N ILE A 208 15.80 1.79 13.15
CA ILE A 208 14.60 2.41 13.73
C ILE A 208 14.66 2.17 15.23
N GLU A 209 14.67 3.23 16.04
CA GLU A 209 14.88 3.16 17.49
C GLU A 209 13.62 3.47 18.28
N ASP A 210 12.72 4.31 17.77
CA ASP A 210 11.46 4.67 18.44
C ASP A 210 10.39 3.62 18.14
N ILE A 211 10.25 2.62 19.03
CA ILE A 211 9.40 1.45 18.84
C ILE A 211 8.54 1.20 20.07
N SER A 212 7.24 1.06 19.86
CA SER A 212 6.30 0.55 20.86
C SER A 212 5.52 -0.66 20.33
N TYR A 213 4.70 -1.29 21.17
CA TYR A 213 3.89 -2.43 20.72
C TYR A 213 2.52 -2.49 21.37
N ILE A 214 1.58 -3.03 20.62
CA ILE A 214 0.23 -3.37 21.05
C ILE A 214 0.03 -4.88 20.86
N VAL A 215 -0.38 -5.54 21.93
CA VAL A 215 -0.79 -6.94 21.89
C VAL A 215 -2.27 -7.03 22.24
N LYS A 216 -3.04 -7.68 21.39
CA LYS A 216 -4.45 -7.97 21.64
C LYS A 216 -4.71 -9.48 21.54
N SER A 217 -5.56 -9.99 22.42
CA SER A 217 -6.05 -11.37 22.34
C SER A 217 -7.26 -11.43 21.40
N PRO A 218 -7.62 -12.61 20.83
CA PRO A 218 -8.84 -12.77 20.04
C PRO A 218 -10.11 -12.41 20.81
N SER A 219 -10.12 -12.63 22.13
CA SER A 219 -11.24 -12.30 23.02
C SER A 219 -11.52 -10.79 23.09
N TYR A 220 -10.51 -9.94 22.86
CA TYR A 220 -10.72 -8.50 22.71
C TYR A 220 -11.70 -8.16 21.58
N PHE A 221 -11.71 -8.98 20.54
CA PHE A 221 -12.57 -8.80 19.36
C PHE A 221 -13.88 -9.61 19.44
N ALA A 222 -14.04 -10.51 20.41
CA ALA A 222 -15.17 -11.45 20.49
C ALA A 222 -16.45 -10.82 21.07
N GLY A 223 -16.38 -9.66 21.71
CA GLY A 223 -17.52 -8.97 22.35
C GLY A 223 -18.37 -8.11 21.41
N SER A 224 -17.90 -7.84 20.23
CA SER A 224 -18.60 -7.08 19.20
C SER A 224 -18.77 -7.92 17.94
N ARG A 225 -19.71 -7.59 17.08
CA ARG A 225 -19.82 -8.19 15.72
C ARG A 225 -18.56 -7.92 14.86
N GLU A 226 -17.47 -7.54 15.49
CA GLU A 226 -16.24 -7.10 14.89
C GLU A 226 -15.32 -8.30 14.70
N ASN A 227 -14.97 -8.52 13.44
CA ASN A 227 -13.89 -9.42 13.10
C ASN A 227 -12.52 -8.75 13.43
N ILE A 228 -11.44 -9.50 13.42
CA ILE A 228 -10.09 -9.00 13.74
C ILE A 228 -9.71 -7.77 12.89
N ALA A 229 -10.20 -7.67 11.65
CA ALA A 229 -9.93 -6.54 10.78
C ALA A 229 -10.51 -5.24 11.34
N ASN A 230 -11.77 -5.25 11.78
CA ASN A 230 -12.39 -4.07 12.41
C ASN A 230 -11.64 -3.67 13.69
N GLY A 231 -11.14 -4.63 14.45
CA GLY A 231 -10.30 -4.36 15.61
C GLY A 231 -8.97 -3.71 15.25
N ILE A 232 -8.36 -4.08 14.13
CA ILE A 232 -7.16 -3.39 13.61
C ILE A 232 -7.51 -1.96 13.20
N HIS A 233 -8.65 -1.73 12.54
CA HIS A 233 -9.11 -0.38 12.19
C HIS A 233 -9.38 0.47 13.45
N THR A 234 -9.90 -0.13 14.52
CA THR A 234 -10.04 0.56 15.81
C THR A 234 -8.68 0.97 16.36
N ILE A 235 -7.69 0.08 16.36
CA ILE A 235 -6.33 0.39 16.79
C ILE A 235 -5.72 1.51 15.93
N ILE A 236 -5.90 1.46 14.60
CA ILE A 236 -5.40 2.50 13.68
C ILE A 236 -5.92 3.87 14.07
N ARG A 237 -7.21 3.98 14.43
CA ARG A 237 -7.82 5.25 14.84
C ARG A 237 -7.40 5.68 16.24
N ASP A 238 -7.39 4.75 17.20
CA ASP A 238 -7.09 5.05 18.61
C ASP A 238 -5.63 5.48 18.81
N GLU A 239 -4.72 4.97 17.98
CA GLU A 239 -3.28 5.23 18.06
C GLU A 239 -2.79 6.24 16.99
N ASP A 240 -3.71 6.93 16.31
CA ASP A 240 -3.40 7.91 15.25
C ASP A 240 -2.37 7.39 14.23
N ILE A 241 -2.53 6.15 13.77
CA ILE A 241 -1.62 5.53 12.80
C ILE A 241 -1.75 6.22 11.44
N ASP A 242 -0.63 6.67 10.90
CA ASP A 242 -0.54 7.35 9.61
C ASP A 242 -0.40 6.37 8.43
N VAL A 243 0.34 5.27 8.64
CA VAL A 243 0.61 4.25 7.62
C VAL A 243 0.64 2.87 8.27
N ILE A 244 0.10 1.86 7.59
CA ILE A 244 0.20 0.48 8.05
C ILE A 244 1.05 -0.36 7.08
N LEU A 245 2.00 -1.12 7.64
CA LEU A 245 2.86 -2.03 6.89
C LEU A 245 2.35 -3.46 7.05
N ILE A 246 2.15 -4.13 5.92
CA ILE A 246 1.56 -5.46 5.83
C ILE A 246 2.48 -6.36 5.01
N THR A 247 2.85 -7.50 5.57
CA THR A 247 3.68 -8.49 4.87
C THR A 247 2.84 -9.32 3.91
N LYS A 248 3.24 -9.29 2.64
CA LYS A 248 2.66 -10.11 1.58
C LYS A 248 3.65 -11.22 1.19
N SER A 249 3.28 -12.48 1.39
CA SER A 249 4.05 -13.65 0.96
C SER A 249 3.31 -14.44 -0.11
N ARG A 250 4.03 -14.95 -1.11
CA ARG A 250 3.45 -15.80 -2.18
C ARG A 250 2.80 -17.08 -1.65
N LYS A 251 3.37 -17.66 -0.59
CA LYS A 251 2.90 -18.94 -0.02
C LYS A 251 1.84 -18.76 1.05
N THR A 252 1.73 -17.56 1.64
CA THR A 252 0.94 -17.30 2.84
C THR A 252 -0.09 -16.20 2.66
N PHE A 253 -0.24 -15.64 1.46
CA PHE A 253 -1.34 -14.72 1.19
C PHE A 253 -2.69 -15.37 1.52
N PHE A 254 -2.72 -16.70 1.52
CA PHE A 254 -3.93 -17.50 1.75
C PHE A 254 -3.89 -18.44 2.94
N GLN A 255 -2.77 -18.69 3.63
CA GLN A 255 -2.76 -19.83 4.54
C GLN A 255 -2.34 -19.66 6.00
N ASN A 256 -1.57 -18.67 6.47
CA ASN A 256 -1.02 -18.84 7.84
C ASN A 256 -0.75 -17.61 8.72
N ILE A 257 -0.97 -16.36 8.33
CA ILE A 257 -0.66 -15.24 9.24
C ILE A 257 -1.90 -14.50 9.69
N PHE A 258 -2.77 -14.22 8.77
CA PHE A 258 -4.14 -13.81 9.02
C PHE A 258 -5.00 -14.72 8.16
N THR A 259 -6.11 -15.22 8.67
CA THR A 259 -7.08 -15.95 7.86
C THR A 259 -7.30 -15.12 6.58
N GLU A 260 -7.53 -15.77 5.45
CA GLU A 260 -7.80 -15.20 4.11
C GLU A 260 -8.64 -13.91 4.15
N ASN A 261 -9.45 -13.80 5.20
CA ASN A 261 -10.33 -12.67 5.45
C ASN A 261 -9.61 -11.39 5.93
N ILE A 262 -8.50 -11.43 6.70
CA ILE A 262 -7.93 -10.19 7.29
C ILE A 262 -7.17 -9.38 6.26
N VAL A 263 -6.26 -10.00 5.49
CA VAL A 263 -5.55 -9.29 4.42
C VAL A 263 -6.54 -8.78 3.38
N LYS A 264 -7.56 -9.59 3.07
CA LYS A 264 -8.65 -9.22 2.20
C LYS A 264 -9.44 -8.04 2.77
N HIS A 265 -9.83 -8.08 4.05
CA HIS A 265 -10.53 -6.97 4.70
C HIS A 265 -9.66 -5.72 4.80
N MET A 266 -8.39 -5.85 5.19
CA MET A 266 -7.45 -4.72 5.22
C MET A 266 -7.20 -4.13 3.83
N ALA A 267 -7.28 -4.95 2.76
CA ALA A 267 -7.25 -4.47 1.39
C ALA A 267 -8.57 -3.87 0.95
N PHE A 268 -9.71 -4.26 1.52
CA PHE A 268 -11.04 -3.75 1.14
C PHE A 268 -11.42 -2.46 1.87
N GLU A 269 -10.96 -2.24 3.11
CA GLU A 269 -11.31 -1.09 3.95
C GLU A 269 -10.03 -0.31 4.30
N ILE A 270 -9.49 0.45 3.36
CA ILE A 270 -8.26 1.22 3.56
C ILE A 270 -8.61 2.64 4.05
N GLU A 271 -8.40 2.90 5.35
CA GLU A 271 -8.62 4.21 5.99
C GLU A 271 -7.36 5.08 5.95
N VAL A 272 -6.19 4.48 6.06
CA VAL A 272 -4.86 5.11 5.96
C VAL A 272 -4.05 4.44 4.86
N PRO A 273 -2.97 5.03 4.35
CA PRO A 273 -2.10 4.36 3.39
C PRO A 273 -1.62 3.00 3.89
N ASN A 274 -1.86 1.95 3.10
CA ASN A 274 -1.47 0.59 3.40
C ASN A 274 -0.33 0.15 2.48
N PHE A 275 0.83 -0.13 3.06
CA PHE A 275 1.99 -0.63 2.34
C PHE A 275 2.04 -2.16 2.41
N PHE A 276 1.83 -2.80 1.28
CA PHE A 276 1.93 -4.23 1.11
C PHE A 276 3.34 -4.59 0.64
N GLY A 277 4.23 -4.79 1.59
CA GLY A 277 5.58 -5.23 1.31
C GLY A 277 5.65 -6.68 0.91
N ARG A 278 6.63 -7.03 0.09
CA ARG A 278 6.77 -8.36 -0.46
C ARG A 278 7.92 -9.14 0.17
N VAL A 279 7.66 -10.42 0.41
CA VAL A 279 8.63 -11.42 0.83
C VAL A 279 8.61 -12.60 -0.13
N GLU A 280 9.77 -13.11 -0.50
CA GLU A 280 9.92 -14.30 -1.36
C GLU A 280 9.51 -15.61 -0.67
#